data_8ba9581669933f155ea6906d75379986
#
_entry.id   8ba9581669933f155ea6906d75379986
#
_cell.length_a   1.000
_cell.length_b   1.000
_cell.length_c   1.000
_cell.angle_alpha   90.00
_cell.angle_beta   90.00
_cell.angle_gamma   90.00
#
_symmetry.space_group_name_H-M   'P 1'
#
loop_
_entity.id
_entity.type
_entity.pdbx_description
1 polymer ?
#
loop_
_entity_poly.entity_id
_entity_poly.type
_entity_poly.pdbx_seq_one_letter_code
_entity_poly.pdbx_strand_id
1 'polypeptide(L)'
;MLQKLKSDYLSWIVLIGAFFLLLDVFFFNRGLIFSLIVATGMVYLGRKRMPRKTGKLLFWVGLFFLVVNVLNMLAIKFFLLAILCILIVQYANRKKQAKSITPIIKEQVDLEKRNETVVKEQPLFQNRLFGQQKTPDHVYEWNDVNIQVGIGDTVIDLSYTVLPKDETVIFIRNVMGKVTIMIPYDVEVSVHHSVFFGSVKILDFKESSLKNRLLKVETADYEQANQKVKIFTSMMIGDIEVKRV
;
A
#
# COMPACT_ATOMS: atom_id res chain seq x y z
N MET A 1 -26.75 -5.12 -8.06
CA MET A 1 -26.96 -6.17 -7.06
C MET A 1 -25.84 -6.26 -6.01
N LEU A 2 -24.57 -6.21 -6.38
CA LEU A 2 -23.41 -6.28 -5.46
C LEU A 2 -23.27 -5.11 -4.47
N GLN A 3 -23.74 -3.90 -4.80
CA GLN A 3 -23.73 -2.75 -3.88
C GLN A 3 -24.74 -2.89 -2.75
N LYS A 4 -25.90 -3.49 -2.99
CA LYS A 4 -26.93 -3.75 -1.96
C LYS A 4 -26.46 -4.79 -0.93
N LEU A 5 -25.80 -5.86 -1.39
CA LEU A 5 -25.24 -6.88 -0.50
C LEU A 5 -24.14 -6.31 0.43
N LYS A 6 -23.33 -5.36 -0.06
CA LYS A 6 -22.29 -4.73 0.74
C LYS A 6 -22.84 -3.82 1.85
N SER A 7 -23.97 -3.18 1.61
CA SER A 7 -24.70 -2.35 2.59
C SER A 7 -25.29 -3.20 3.71
N ASP A 8 -25.85 -4.36 3.40
CA ASP A 8 -26.51 -5.22 4.38
C ASP A 8 -25.52 -5.83 5.38
N TYR A 9 -24.35 -6.30 4.91
CA TYR A 9 -23.30 -6.80 5.80
C TYR A 9 -22.76 -5.71 6.73
N LEU A 10 -22.60 -4.50 6.25
CA LEU A 10 -22.12 -3.38 7.05
C LEU A 10 -23.12 -3.02 8.14
N SER A 11 -24.43 -3.02 7.81
CA SER A 11 -25.52 -2.78 8.74
C SER A 11 -25.58 -3.85 9.84
N TRP A 12 -25.42 -5.12 9.48
CA TRP A 12 -25.35 -6.21 10.45
C TRP A 12 -24.16 -6.12 11.39
N ILE A 13 -22.96 -5.77 10.86
CA ILE A 13 -21.75 -5.58 11.68
C ILE A 13 -21.96 -4.44 12.69
N VAL A 14 -22.55 -3.33 12.24
CA VAL A 14 -22.85 -2.18 13.12
C VAL A 14 -23.86 -2.57 14.20
N LEU A 15 -24.91 -3.30 13.85
CA LEU A 15 -25.94 -3.73 14.78
C LEU A 15 -25.41 -4.71 15.84
N ILE A 16 -24.62 -5.70 15.42
CA ILE A 16 -23.93 -6.63 16.32
C ILE A 16 -22.92 -5.88 17.22
N GLY A 17 -22.17 -4.95 16.67
CA GLY A 17 -21.23 -4.12 17.45
C GLY A 17 -21.95 -3.25 18.50
N ALA A 18 -23.07 -2.64 18.14
CA ALA A 18 -23.91 -1.88 19.07
C ALA A 18 -24.47 -2.78 20.19
N PHE A 19 -24.86 -4.00 19.85
CA PHE A 19 -25.30 -4.99 20.83
C PHE A 19 -24.21 -5.37 21.83
N PHE A 20 -22.97 -5.63 21.34
CA PHE A 20 -21.83 -5.88 22.22
C PHE A 20 -21.46 -4.67 23.08
N LEU A 21 -21.62 -3.46 22.57
CA LEU A 21 -21.40 -2.24 23.34
C LEU A 21 -22.41 -2.12 24.50
N LEU A 22 -23.67 -2.41 24.24
CA LEU A 22 -24.72 -2.45 25.28
C LEU A 22 -24.41 -3.53 26.32
N LEU A 23 -24.03 -4.74 25.90
CA LEU A 23 -23.65 -5.81 26.81
C LEU A 23 -22.44 -5.41 27.68
N ASP A 24 -21.41 -4.79 27.10
CA ASP A 24 -20.23 -4.37 27.87
C ASP A 24 -20.58 -3.35 28.96
N VAL A 25 -21.40 -2.36 28.60
CA VAL A 25 -21.85 -1.31 29.53
C VAL A 25 -22.74 -1.86 30.66
N PHE A 26 -23.69 -2.77 30.34
CA PHE A 26 -24.66 -3.23 31.32
C PHE A 26 -24.19 -4.41 32.16
N PHE A 27 -23.38 -5.33 31.59
CA PHE A 27 -23.11 -6.61 32.24
C PHE A 27 -21.65 -6.82 32.63
N PHE A 28 -20.69 -6.35 31.82
CA PHE A 28 -19.29 -6.72 32.00
C PHE A 28 -18.44 -5.66 32.72
N ASN A 29 -18.81 -4.39 32.65
CA ASN A 29 -17.90 -3.35 33.18
C ASN A 29 -18.67 -2.20 33.87
N ARG A 30 -19.22 -2.48 35.03
CA ARG A 30 -19.96 -1.47 35.84
C ARG A 30 -19.12 -0.22 36.19
N GLY A 31 -17.76 -0.34 36.23
CA GLY A 31 -16.86 0.77 36.46
C GLY A 31 -16.55 1.63 35.23
N LEU A 32 -16.92 1.17 34.03
CA LEU A 32 -16.56 1.83 32.77
C LEU A 32 -17.25 3.19 32.64
N ILE A 33 -18.52 3.30 33.00
CA ILE A 33 -19.26 4.57 32.99
C ILE A 33 -18.59 5.58 33.94
N PHE A 34 -18.24 5.13 35.14
CA PHE A 34 -17.59 5.99 36.12
C PHE A 34 -16.21 6.44 35.65
N SER A 35 -15.40 5.53 35.11
CA SER A 35 -14.07 5.87 34.60
C SER A 35 -14.11 6.81 33.39
N LEU A 36 -15.11 6.66 32.50
CA LEU A 36 -15.33 7.58 31.38
C LEU A 36 -15.74 8.98 31.86
N ILE A 37 -16.64 9.07 32.86
CA ILE A 37 -17.04 10.36 33.45
C ILE A 37 -15.83 11.05 34.06
N VAL A 38 -15.00 10.33 34.83
CA VAL A 38 -13.78 10.88 35.44
C VAL A 38 -12.79 11.33 34.38
N ALA A 39 -12.50 10.49 33.37
CA ALA A 39 -11.57 10.82 32.29
C ALA A 39 -12.04 12.04 31.49
N THR A 40 -13.34 12.10 31.14
CA THR A 40 -13.92 13.24 30.44
C THR A 40 -13.88 14.51 31.31
N GLY A 41 -14.16 14.39 32.58
CA GLY A 41 -14.02 15.48 33.55
C GLY A 41 -12.59 16.01 33.64
N MET A 42 -11.59 15.12 33.65
CA MET A 42 -10.18 15.51 33.65
C MET A 42 -9.79 16.25 32.36
N VAL A 43 -10.25 15.79 31.20
CA VAL A 43 -10.03 16.46 29.91
C VAL A 43 -10.66 17.85 29.91
N TYR A 44 -11.92 17.95 30.35
CA TYR A 44 -12.65 19.22 30.42
C TYR A 44 -11.98 20.22 31.36
N LEU A 45 -11.65 19.82 32.60
CA LEU A 45 -10.96 20.66 33.59
C LEU A 45 -9.54 21.03 33.13
N GLY A 46 -8.85 20.07 32.50
CA GLY A 46 -7.53 20.33 31.93
C GLY A 46 -7.58 21.40 30.84
N ARG A 47 -8.56 21.33 29.95
CA ARG A 47 -8.78 22.32 28.88
C ARG A 47 -9.15 23.70 29.44
N LYS A 48 -10.00 23.75 30.46
CA LYS A 48 -10.44 24.99 31.13
C LYS A 48 -9.28 25.69 31.86
N ARG A 49 -8.29 24.92 32.34
CA ARG A 49 -7.12 25.45 33.07
C ARG A 49 -5.90 25.70 32.17
N MET A 50 -5.99 25.53 30.86
CA MET A 50 -4.93 26.00 29.96
C MET A 50 -4.85 27.54 30.01
N PRO A 51 -3.66 28.16 29.96
CA PRO A 51 -2.34 27.62 29.55
C PRO A 51 -1.43 27.13 30.70
N ARG A 52 -1.92 26.98 31.93
CA ARG A 52 -1.10 26.55 33.08
C ARG A 52 -0.50 25.13 32.86
N LYS A 53 0.72 24.90 33.36
CA LYS A 53 1.41 23.58 33.23
C LYS A 53 0.56 22.42 33.78
N THR A 54 -0.11 22.66 34.94
CA THR A 54 -1.03 21.69 35.55
C THR A 54 -2.24 21.39 34.69
N GLY A 55 -2.78 22.38 33.94
CA GLY A 55 -3.88 22.20 33.00
C GLY A 55 -3.48 21.32 31.82
N LYS A 56 -2.28 21.55 31.26
CA LYS A 56 -1.75 20.72 30.17
C LYS A 56 -1.56 19.26 30.60
N LEU A 57 -0.96 19.06 31.80
CA LEU A 57 -0.76 17.70 32.33
C LEU A 57 -2.08 17.00 32.57
N LEU A 58 -3.05 17.67 33.22
CA LEU A 58 -4.37 17.10 33.47
C LEU A 58 -5.10 16.73 32.17
N PHE A 59 -4.98 17.56 31.14
CA PHE A 59 -5.57 17.30 29.81
C PHE A 59 -4.97 16.04 29.17
N TRP A 60 -3.65 15.93 29.11
CA TRP A 60 -2.98 14.79 28.49
C TRP A 60 -3.19 13.49 29.25
N VAL A 61 -3.15 13.55 30.59
CA VAL A 61 -3.46 12.38 31.43
C VAL A 61 -4.92 11.95 31.24
N GLY A 62 -5.86 12.89 31.27
CA GLY A 62 -7.28 12.60 31.04
C GLY A 62 -7.52 12.01 29.63
N LEU A 63 -6.86 12.54 28.60
CA LEU A 63 -6.94 12.03 27.24
C LEU A 63 -6.36 10.60 27.14
N PHE A 64 -5.23 10.35 27.79
CA PHE A 64 -4.65 9.00 27.84
C PHE A 64 -5.59 8.00 28.50
N PHE A 65 -6.15 8.34 29.67
CA PHE A 65 -7.12 7.47 30.34
C PHE A 65 -8.40 7.26 29.51
N LEU A 66 -8.87 8.29 28.80
CA LEU A 66 -10.02 8.18 27.91
C LEU A 66 -9.75 7.19 26.79
N VAL A 67 -8.59 7.31 26.11
CA VAL A 67 -8.19 6.38 25.03
C VAL A 67 -8.06 4.95 25.57
N VAL A 68 -7.44 4.74 26.71
CA VAL A 68 -7.29 3.41 27.32
C VAL A 68 -8.65 2.80 27.66
N ASN A 69 -9.57 3.58 28.22
CA ASN A 69 -10.93 3.12 28.52
C ASN A 69 -11.69 2.70 27.25
N VAL A 70 -11.60 3.52 26.19
CA VAL A 70 -12.24 3.23 24.90
C VAL A 70 -11.65 1.97 24.28
N LEU A 71 -10.32 1.81 24.26
CA LEU A 71 -9.68 0.61 23.74
C LEU A 71 -9.99 -0.66 24.54
N ASN A 72 -10.30 -0.49 25.83
CA ASN A 72 -10.63 -1.63 26.69
C ASN A 72 -12.07 -2.11 26.55
N MET A 73 -12.95 -1.36 25.87
CA MET A 73 -14.31 -1.78 25.59
C MET A 73 -14.36 -3.06 24.76
N LEU A 74 -15.23 -3.99 25.16
CA LEU A 74 -15.45 -5.26 24.45
C LEU A 74 -15.88 -5.04 23.00
N ALA A 75 -16.71 -4.05 22.77
CA ALA A 75 -17.19 -3.66 21.45
C ALA A 75 -16.04 -3.32 20.49
N ILE A 76 -15.03 -2.57 20.96
CA ILE A 76 -13.88 -2.19 20.13
C ILE A 76 -12.98 -3.40 19.84
N LYS A 77 -12.76 -4.26 20.83
CA LYS A 77 -12.04 -5.53 20.63
C LYS A 77 -12.74 -6.40 19.58
N PHE A 78 -14.10 -6.46 19.64
CA PHE A 78 -14.90 -7.17 18.64
C PHE A 78 -14.75 -6.56 17.24
N PHE A 79 -14.82 -5.23 17.10
CA PHE A 79 -14.62 -4.57 15.81
C PHE A 79 -13.21 -4.78 15.25
N LEU A 80 -12.19 -4.71 16.09
CA LEU A 80 -10.80 -5.00 15.66
C LEU A 80 -10.67 -6.45 15.20
N LEU A 81 -11.28 -7.41 15.92
CA LEU A 81 -11.29 -8.81 15.52
C LEU A 81 -12.02 -9.00 14.18
N ALA A 82 -13.18 -8.37 14.01
CA ALA A 82 -13.96 -8.44 12.78
C ALA A 82 -13.17 -7.88 11.57
N ILE A 83 -12.51 -6.73 11.74
CA ILE A 83 -11.63 -6.15 10.71
C ILE A 83 -10.48 -7.11 10.38
N LEU A 84 -9.84 -7.69 11.39
CA LEU A 84 -8.77 -8.66 11.20
C LEU A 84 -9.26 -9.89 10.42
N CYS A 85 -10.42 -10.45 10.78
CA CYS A 85 -11.02 -11.57 10.05
C CYS A 85 -11.32 -11.22 8.59
N ILE A 86 -11.88 -10.03 8.33
CA ILE A 86 -12.14 -9.54 6.96
C ILE A 86 -10.83 -9.45 6.16
N LEU A 87 -9.77 -8.91 6.76
CA LEU A 87 -8.46 -8.82 6.13
C LEU A 87 -7.86 -10.20 5.82
N ILE A 88 -7.98 -11.16 6.76
CA ILE A 88 -7.52 -12.53 6.56
C ILE A 88 -8.29 -13.21 5.43
N VAL A 89 -9.63 -13.08 5.40
CA VAL A 89 -10.46 -13.65 4.33
C VAL A 89 -10.15 -13.01 2.98
N GLN A 90 -9.95 -11.69 2.91
CA GLN A 90 -9.54 -11.02 1.70
C GLN A 90 -8.15 -11.48 1.23
N TYR A 91 -7.22 -11.67 2.15
CA TYR A 91 -5.89 -12.20 1.85
C TYR A 91 -5.94 -13.63 1.32
N ALA A 92 -6.72 -14.51 1.97
CA ALA A 92 -6.91 -15.91 1.55
C ALA A 92 -7.60 -16.02 0.18
N ASN A 93 -8.61 -15.20 -0.08
CA ASN A 93 -9.30 -15.18 -1.36
C ASN A 93 -8.45 -14.64 -2.51
N ARG A 94 -7.50 -13.74 -2.23
CA ARG A 94 -6.53 -13.27 -3.23
C ARG A 94 -5.56 -14.36 -3.67
N LYS A 95 -5.17 -15.29 -2.76
CA LYS A 95 -4.37 -16.47 -3.12
C LYS A 95 -5.11 -17.46 -4.03
N LYS A 96 -6.44 -17.52 -3.96
CA LYS A 96 -7.27 -18.44 -4.78
C LYS A 96 -7.59 -17.94 -6.17
N GLN A 97 -7.41 -16.64 -6.45
CA GLN A 97 -7.46 -16.14 -7.83
C GLN A 97 -6.11 -16.40 -8.53
N ALA A 98 -5.79 -17.68 -8.67
CA ALA A 98 -4.82 -18.10 -9.68
C ALA A 98 -5.28 -17.58 -11.03
N LYS A 99 -4.38 -16.89 -11.74
CA LYS A 99 -4.49 -16.40 -13.11
C LYS A 99 -5.36 -17.31 -13.99
N SER A 100 -6.60 -16.95 -14.20
CA SER A 100 -7.29 -17.37 -15.41
C SER A 100 -6.77 -16.44 -16.52
N ILE A 101 -5.87 -16.97 -17.33
CA ILE A 101 -5.46 -16.33 -18.58
C ILE A 101 -6.61 -16.60 -19.55
N THR A 102 -7.53 -15.66 -19.67
CA THR A 102 -8.47 -15.66 -20.78
C THR A 102 -7.73 -15.14 -22.01
N PRO A 103 -7.58 -15.94 -23.09
CA PRO A 103 -7.04 -15.42 -24.34
C PRO A 103 -7.98 -14.33 -24.85
N ILE A 104 -7.45 -13.13 -25.05
CA ILE A 104 -8.20 -12.03 -25.66
C ILE A 104 -8.25 -12.31 -27.15
N ILE A 105 -9.39 -12.79 -27.62
CA ILE A 105 -9.73 -12.77 -29.06
C ILE A 105 -9.96 -11.30 -29.38
N LYS A 106 -9.06 -10.70 -30.16
CA LYS A 106 -9.29 -9.37 -30.75
C LYS A 106 -10.46 -9.49 -31.73
N GLU A 107 -11.65 -9.09 -31.31
CA GLU A 107 -12.71 -8.76 -32.25
C GLU A 107 -12.22 -7.62 -33.13
N GLN A 108 -12.25 -7.85 -34.46
CA GLN A 108 -12.00 -6.79 -35.42
C GLN A 108 -13.12 -5.76 -35.28
N VAL A 109 -12.78 -4.61 -34.73
CA VAL A 109 -13.69 -3.46 -34.68
C VAL A 109 -13.69 -2.81 -36.06
N ASP A 110 -14.86 -2.74 -36.65
CA ASP A 110 -15.16 -2.06 -37.93
C ASP A 110 -14.63 -0.60 -37.92
N LEU A 111 -13.87 -0.30 -38.95
CA LEU A 111 -13.27 1.01 -39.22
C LEU A 111 -14.32 1.97 -39.83
N GLU A 112 -15.26 2.47 -39.05
CA GLU A 112 -16.02 3.67 -39.44
C GLU A 112 -16.46 4.47 -38.22
N LYS A 113 -15.61 5.45 -37.82
CA LYS A 113 -15.89 6.83 -37.38
C LYS A 113 -14.65 7.37 -36.68
N ARG A 114 -13.98 8.34 -37.30
CA ARG A 114 -12.94 9.18 -36.65
C ARG A 114 -13.56 10.03 -35.56
N ASN A 115 -13.76 9.43 -34.39
CA ASN A 115 -13.74 10.13 -33.12
C ASN A 115 -12.48 9.63 -32.41
N GLU A 116 -11.76 10.47 -31.71
CA GLU A 116 -10.59 10.10 -30.92
C GLU A 116 -10.92 8.87 -30.07
N THR A 117 -10.51 7.69 -30.56
CA THR A 117 -10.88 6.43 -29.91
C THR A 117 -9.86 6.16 -28.82
N VAL A 118 -10.25 6.46 -27.59
CA VAL A 118 -9.43 6.08 -26.41
C VAL A 118 -9.48 4.56 -26.27
N VAL A 119 -8.35 3.90 -26.54
CA VAL A 119 -8.20 2.46 -26.37
C VAL A 119 -7.73 2.19 -24.94
N LYS A 120 -8.48 1.36 -24.22
CA LYS A 120 -8.10 0.92 -22.88
C LYS A 120 -7.21 -0.30 -23.00
N GLU A 121 -5.92 -0.15 -22.70
CA GLU A 121 -4.97 -1.25 -22.59
C GLU A 121 -4.97 -1.87 -21.19
N GLN A 122 -4.64 -3.15 -21.10
CA GLN A 122 -4.48 -3.83 -19.82
C GLN A 122 -3.03 -3.65 -19.33
N PRO A 123 -2.83 -3.04 -18.16
CA PRO A 123 -1.49 -2.86 -17.63
C PRO A 123 -0.88 -4.21 -17.20
N LEU A 124 0.43 -4.34 -17.34
CA LEU A 124 1.22 -5.51 -16.92
C LEU A 124 1.09 -5.78 -15.41
N PHE A 125 1.05 -4.72 -14.63
CA PHE A 125 0.88 -4.76 -13.18
C PHE A 125 -0.39 -4.02 -12.76
N GLN A 126 -0.90 -4.37 -11.59
CA GLN A 126 -2.05 -3.70 -10.98
C GLN A 126 -1.68 -3.10 -9.62
N ASN A 127 -2.36 -2.02 -9.23
CA ASN A 127 -2.22 -1.48 -7.89
C ASN A 127 -2.66 -2.52 -6.86
N ARG A 128 -1.80 -2.78 -5.86
CA ARG A 128 -2.08 -3.75 -4.79
C ARG A 128 -1.82 -3.14 -3.42
N LEU A 129 -2.75 -3.33 -2.51
CA LEU A 129 -2.54 -2.93 -1.11
C LEU A 129 -1.68 -3.94 -0.35
N PHE A 130 -1.80 -5.23 -0.66
CA PHE A 130 -1.06 -6.31 0.00
C PHE A 130 -0.65 -7.40 -0.99
N GLY A 131 0.53 -7.98 -0.79
CA GLY A 131 1.00 -9.16 -1.51
C GLY A 131 2.08 -8.85 -2.53
N GLN A 132 2.69 -9.90 -3.05
CA GLN A 132 3.80 -9.84 -4.00
C GLN A 132 3.29 -9.71 -5.44
N GLN A 133 4.07 -9.05 -6.29
CA GLN A 133 3.89 -9.02 -7.74
C GLN A 133 5.21 -9.37 -8.41
N LYS A 134 5.12 -10.11 -9.50
CA LYS A 134 6.27 -10.46 -10.34
C LYS A 134 5.86 -10.41 -11.80
N THR A 135 6.78 -10.04 -12.68
CA THR A 135 6.64 -10.24 -14.13
C THR A 135 6.45 -11.71 -14.45
N PRO A 136 5.77 -12.05 -15.55
CA PRO A 136 5.65 -13.44 -16.01
C PRO A 136 7.03 -14.09 -16.22
N ASP A 137 7.13 -15.41 -15.95
CA ASP A 137 8.34 -16.21 -16.21
C ASP A 137 8.38 -16.74 -17.68
N HIS A 138 7.73 -16.04 -18.60
CA HIS A 138 7.69 -16.32 -20.04
C HIS A 138 7.71 -15.00 -20.79
N VAL A 139 7.99 -15.05 -22.08
CA VAL A 139 8.03 -13.86 -22.97
C VAL A 139 6.74 -13.07 -22.86
N TYR A 140 6.85 -11.78 -22.62
CA TYR A 140 5.72 -10.86 -22.50
C TYR A 140 6.01 -9.54 -23.24
N GLU A 141 4.95 -8.86 -23.65
CA GLU A 141 5.02 -7.55 -24.27
C GLU A 141 5.26 -6.49 -23.18
N TRP A 142 6.20 -5.60 -23.42
CA TRP A 142 6.49 -4.52 -22.49
C TRP A 142 5.45 -3.41 -22.57
N ASN A 143 5.03 -2.95 -21.43
CA ASN A 143 4.30 -1.70 -21.26
C ASN A 143 4.90 -0.93 -20.08
N ASP A 144 4.99 0.39 -20.19
CA ASP A 144 5.47 1.23 -19.12
C ASP A 144 4.71 0.97 -17.81
N VAL A 145 5.47 0.92 -16.73
CA VAL A 145 4.94 0.53 -15.42
C VAL A 145 4.70 1.76 -14.55
N ASN A 146 3.45 1.94 -14.11
CA ASN A 146 3.10 2.95 -13.11
C ASN A 146 2.18 2.31 -12.06
N ILE A 147 2.75 1.92 -10.92
CA ILE A 147 2.05 1.17 -9.89
C ILE A 147 2.18 1.76 -8.50
N GLN A 148 1.15 1.48 -7.71
CA GLN A 148 1.13 1.75 -6.28
C GLN A 148 0.99 0.43 -5.51
N VAL A 149 1.92 0.19 -4.59
CA VAL A 149 1.95 -1.00 -3.74
C VAL A 149 1.88 -0.54 -2.28
N GLY A 150 1.01 -1.15 -1.50
CA GLY A 150 0.96 -0.90 -0.06
C GLY A 150 2.06 -1.68 0.65
N ILE A 151 1.76 -2.91 1.07
CA ILE A 151 2.73 -3.79 1.75
C ILE A 151 2.96 -5.02 0.87
N GLY A 152 4.18 -5.17 0.36
CA GLY A 152 4.55 -6.31 -0.48
C GLY A 152 5.77 -6.05 -1.34
N ASP A 153 6.30 -7.13 -1.89
CA ASP A 153 7.47 -7.09 -2.75
C ASP A 153 7.07 -7.01 -4.22
N THR A 154 7.86 -6.29 -5.00
CA THR A 154 7.70 -6.18 -6.45
C THR A 154 8.97 -6.64 -7.15
N VAL A 155 8.83 -7.61 -8.04
CA VAL A 155 9.93 -8.13 -8.86
C VAL A 155 9.63 -7.86 -10.33
N ILE A 156 10.50 -7.10 -10.98
CA ILE A 156 10.43 -6.80 -12.41
C ILE A 156 11.66 -7.43 -13.07
N ASP A 157 11.41 -8.39 -13.94
CA ASP A 157 12.45 -9.06 -14.70
C ASP A 157 12.30 -8.67 -16.19
N LEU A 158 13.28 -7.94 -16.70
CA LEU A 158 13.29 -7.44 -18.08
C LEU A 158 13.97 -8.40 -19.06
N SER A 159 14.47 -9.55 -18.60
CA SER A 159 15.15 -10.53 -19.47
C SER A 159 14.18 -11.29 -20.41
N TYR A 160 12.89 -11.31 -20.08
CA TYR A 160 11.87 -12.00 -20.87
C TYR A 160 11.04 -11.08 -21.76
N THR A 161 11.48 -9.84 -21.99
CA THR A 161 10.75 -8.89 -22.83
C THR A 161 11.69 -8.19 -23.81
N VAL A 162 11.11 -7.73 -24.92
CA VAL A 162 11.81 -6.86 -25.86
C VAL A 162 11.45 -5.42 -25.51
N LEU A 163 12.43 -4.68 -25.02
CA LEU A 163 12.26 -3.27 -24.72
C LEU A 163 12.23 -2.45 -26.02
N PRO A 164 11.46 -1.35 -26.07
CA PRO A 164 11.51 -0.41 -27.18
C PRO A 164 12.89 0.21 -27.33
N LYS A 165 13.19 0.76 -28.52
CA LYS A 165 14.48 1.42 -28.81
C LYS A 165 14.65 2.76 -28.11
N ASP A 166 13.62 3.26 -27.46
CA ASP A 166 13.62 4.52 -26.74
C ASP A 166 13.72 4.31 -25.21
N GLU A 167 13.44 5.34 -24.45
CA GLU A 167 13.43 5.32 -23.00
C GLU A 167 12.19 4.57 -22.47
N THR A 168 12.42 3.53 -21.72
CA THR A 168 11.39 2.75 -21.01
C THR A 168 11.24 3.28 -19.59
N VAL A 169 10.02 3.51 -19.10
CA VAL A 169 9.76 4.09 -17.80
C VAL A 169 9.15 3.09 -16.83
N ILE A 170 9.73 3.01 -15.64
CA ILE A 170 9.22 2.23 -14.51
C ILE A 170 9.00 3.18 -13.34
N PHE A 171 7.74 3.35 -12.94
CA PHE A 171 7.37 4.19 -11.80
C PHE A 171 6.70 3.36 -10.70
N ILE A 172 7.34 3.24 -9.54
CA ILE A 172 6.86 2.42 -8.42
C ILE A 172 6.75 3.27 -7.16
N ARG A 173 5.55 3.30 -6.59
CA ARG A 173 5.31 3.82 -5.23
C ARG A 173 5.02 2.66 -4.31
N ASN A 174 5.86 2.45 -3.30
CA ASN A 174 5.69 1.36 -2.34
C ASN A 174 5.70 1.91 -0.91
N VAL A 175 4.72 1.52 -0.10
CA VAL A 175 4.70 1.92 1.32
C VAL A 175 5.71 1.07 2.09
N MET A 176 5.64 -0.27 1.96
CA MET A 176 6.55 -1.18 2.67
C MET A 176 6.83 -2.43 1.86
N GLY A 177 8.12 -2.79 1.71
CA GLY A 177 8.54 -4.02 1.03
C GLY A 177 9.83 -3.84 0.24
N LYS A 178 10.17 -4.86 -0.54
CA LYS A 178 11.36 -4.87 -1.41
C LYS A 178 10.96 -4.69 -2.88
N VAL A 179 11.70 -3.85 -3.59
CA VAL A 179 11.61 -3.72 -5.06
C VAL A 179 12.87 -4.30 -5.66
N THR A 180 12.73 -5.32 -6.50
CA THR A 180 13.84 -5.95 -7.22
C THR A 180 13.62 -5.79 -8.72
N ILE A 181 14.59 -5.21 -9.42
CA ILE A 181 14.56 -5.01 -10.87
C ILE A 181 15.77 -5.68 -11.49
N MET A 182 15.50 -6.60 -12.40
CA MET A 182 16.51 -7.35 -13.15
C MET A 182 16.59 -6.79 -14.55
N ILE A 183 17.78 -6.38 -14.98
CA ILE A 183 18.02 -5.65 -16.23
C ILE A 183 19.04 -6.42 -17.07
N PRO A 184 18.78 -6.64 -18.37
CA PRO A 184 19.77 -7.20 -19.30
C PRO A 184 21.05 -6.36 -19.36
N TYR A 185 22.16 -6.98 -19.74
CA TYR A 185 23.47 -6.31 -19.77
C TYR A 185 23.60 -5.21 -20.83
N ASP A 186 22.82 -5.29 -21.90
CA ASP A 186 22.81 -4.37 -23.03
C ASP A 186 21.91 -3.13 -22.84
N VAL A 187 21.22 -3.02 -21.70
CA VAL A 187 20.29 -1.94 -21.40
C VAL A 187 20.89 -1.00 -20.35
N GLU A 188 21.00 0.27 -20.66
CA GLU A 188 21.48 1.28 -19.72
C GLU A 188 20.37 1.74 -18.77
N VAL A 189 20.75 2.16 -17.55
CA VAL A 189 19.77 2.44 -16.49
C VAL A 189 20.03 3.75 -15.75
N SER A 190 18.94 4.48 -15.51
CA SER A 190 18.89 5.63 -14.60
C SER A 190 17.87 5.36 -13.49
N VAL A 191 18.31 5.44 -12.24
CA VAL A 191 17.48 5.17 -11.06
C VAL A 191 17.33 6.43 -10.22
N HIS A 192 16.10 6.88 -10.06
CA HIS A 192 15.71 7.94 -9.14
C HIS A 192 14.97 7.31 -7.97
N HIS A 193 15.62 7.25 -6.82
CA HIS A 193 15.08 6.58 -5.63
C HIS A 193 14.86 7.56 -4.49
N SER A 194 13.63 7.61 -3.98
CA SER A 194 13.24 8.37 -2.79
C SER A 194 12.82 7.41 -1.69
N VAL A 195 13.41 7.50 -0.51
CA VAL A 195 13.10 6.61 0.61
C VAL A 195 13.13 7.32 1.95
N PHE A 196 12.17 6.99 2.83
CA PHE A 196 12.23 7.43 4.24
C PHE A 196 13.16 6.55 5.07
N PHE A 197 13.02 5.23 5.00
CA PHE A 197 13.88 4.28 5.71
C PHE A 197 14.11 3.04 4.84
N GLY A 198 15.37 2.68 4.60
CA GLY A 198 15.68 1.50 3.81
C GLY A 198 17.14 1.36 3.41
N SER A 199 17.38 0.50 2.45
CA SER A 199 18.67 0.31 1.81
C SER A 199 18.56 0.33 0.28
N VAL A 200 19.66 0.64 -0.37
CA VAL A 200 19.78 0.70 -1.83
C VAL A 200 20.93 -0.20 -2.28
N LYS A 201 20.67 -0.98 -3.32
CA LYS A 201 21.69 -1.70 -4.06
C LYS A 201 21.36 -1.57 -5.55
N ILE A 202 22.14 -0.76 -6.26
CA ILE A 202 21.99 -0.51 -7.69
C ILE A 202 23.29 -0.90 -8.36
N LEU A 203 23.30 -2.03 -9.04
CA LEU A 203 24.52 -2.61 -9.63
C LEU A 203 25.63 -2.72 -8.56
N ASP A 204 26.74 -2.03 -8.76
CA ASP A 204 27.88 -1.98 -7.84
C ASP A 204 27.70 -0.96 -6.71
N PHE A 205 26.76 -0.02 -6.86
CA PHE A 205 26.47 0.99 -5.85
C PHE A 205 25.62 0.40 -4.74
N LYS A 206 26.10 0.50 -3.49
CA LYS A 206 25.39 0.02 -2.31
C LYS A 206 25.47 1.03 -1.18
N GLU A 207 24.32 1.36 -0.64
CA GLU A 207 24.19 2.18 0.58
C GLU A 207 23.15 1.56 1.53
N SER A 208 23.57 1.26 2.73
CA SER A 208 22.70 0.69 3.79
C SER A 208 22.27 1.77 4.77
N SER A 209 21.08 1.60 5.35
CA SER A 209 20.57 2.50 6.39
C SER A 209 20.31 3.94 5.92
N LEU A 210 19.62 4.07 4.80
CA LEU A 210 19.13 5.36 4.31
C LEU A 210 18.01 5.90 5.20
N LYS A 211 18.07 7.22 5.47
CA LYS A 211 17.04 7.94 6.24
C LYS A 211 16.68 9.23 5.51
N ASN A 212 15.45 9.34 5.02
CA ASN A 212 14.92 10.49 4.29
C ASN A 212 15.88 10.98 3.19
N ARG A 213 16.16 10.10 2.24
CA ARG A 213 17.12 10.35 1.15
C ARG A 213 16.47 10.31 -0.21
N LEU A 214 16.99 11.16 -1.08
CA LEU A 214 16.75 11.14 -2.51
C LEU A 214 18.09 10.83 -3.20
N LEU A 215 18.10 9.80 -4.03
CA LEU A 215 19.28 9.35 -4.78
C LEU A 215 18.97 9.35 -6.27
N LYS A 216 19.95 9.77 -7.06
CA LYS A 216 19.98 9.60 -8.52
C LYS A 216 21.28 8.88 -8.88
N VAL A 217 21.15 7.72 -9.49
CA VAL A 217 22.28 6.88 -9.93
C VAL A 217 22.06 6.52 -11.39
N GLU A 218 23.04 6.73 -12.23
CA GLU A 218 22.98 6.46 -13.67
C GLU A 218 24.21 5.68 -14.11
N THR A 219 24.05 4.81 -15.10
CA THR A 219 25.15 4.17 -15.80
C THR A 219 25.86 5.17 -16.72
N ALA A 220 27.14 4.97 -16.96
CA ALA A 220 27.99 5.96 -17.66
C ALA A 220 27.47 6.32 -19.07
N ASP A 221 26.97 5.33 -19.79
CA ASP A 221 26.56 5.49 -21.20
C ASP A 221 25.04 5.74 -21.35
N TYR A 222 24.32 6.04 -20.24
CA TYR A 222 22.88 6.20 -20.24
C TYR A 222 22.36 7.19 -21.30
N GLU A 223 22.98 8.36 -21.42
CA GLU A 223 22.50 9.41 -22.33
C GLU A 223 22.64 9.00 -23.80
N GLN A 224 23.65 8.20 -24.15
CA GLN A 224 23.99 7.82 -25.52
C GLN A 224 23.38 6.48 -25.94
N ALA A 225 22.81 5.73 -25.00
CA ALA A 225 22.27 4.40 -25.25
C ALA A 225 21.00 4.44 -26.09
N ASN A 226 20.89 3.51 -27.04
CA ASN A 226 19.69 3.32 -27.86
C ASN A 226 18.54 2.65 -27.10
N GLN A 227 18.88 1.82 -26.10
CA GLN A 227 17.91 1.19 -25.20
C GLN A 227 18.25 1.52 -23.77
N LYS A 228 17.34 2.16 -23.08
CA LYS A 228 17.55 2.63 -21.72
C LYS A 228 16.30 2.55 -20.87
N VAL A 229 16.48 2.32 -19.60
CA VAL A 229 15.41 2.20 -18.62
C VAL A 229 15.54 3.26 -17.55
N LYS A 230 14.49 4.04 -17.35
CA LYS A 230 14.39 5.05 -16.31
C LYS A 230 13.47 4.55 -15.19
N ILE A 231 14.02 4.46 -14.01
CA ILE A 231 13.35 3.90 -12.85
C ILE A 231 13.12 5.00 -11.83
N PHE A 232 11.85 5.25 -11.51
CA PHE A 232 11.44 6.10 -10.40
C PHE A 232 10.84 5.25 -9.30
N THR A 233 11.41 5.32 -8.11
CA THR A 233 10.86 4.63 -6.95
C THR A 233 10.68 5.57 -5.78
N SER A 234 9.52 5.47 -5.13
CA SER A 234 9.21 6.21 -3.91
C SER A 234 8.75 5.22 -2.84
N MET A 235 9.50 5.13 -1.74
CA MET A 235 9.26 4.16 -0.69
C MET A 235 9.20 4.83 0.68
N MET A 236 8.30 4.37 1.55
CA MET A 236 8.35 4.78 2.94
C MET A 236 9.33 3.91 3.73
N ILE A 237 9.17 2.60 3.68
CA ILE A 237 10.05 1.64 4.37
C ILE A 237 10.36 0.50 3.42
N GLY A 238 11.64 0.27 3.09
CA GLY A 238 12.00 -0.89 2.29
C GLY A 238 13.28 -0.71 1.49
N ASP A 239 13.59 -1.74 0.73
CA ASP A 239 14.85 -1.86 0.01
C ASP A 239 14.62 -1.87 -1.49
N ILE A 240 15.52 -1.24 -2.24
CA ILE A 240 15.58 -1.38 -3.68
C ILE A 240 16.83 -2.16 -4.08
N GLU A 241 16.67 -3.11 -4.98
CA GLU A 241 17.76 -3.85 -5.60
C GLU A 241 17.60 -3.82 -7.11
N VAL A 242 18.57 -3.24 -7.80
CA VAL A 242 18.71 -3.27 -9.27
C VAL A 242 19.95 -4.06 -9.62
N LYS A 243 19.78 -5.12 -10.40
CA LYS A 243 20.90 -6.03 -10.77
C LYS A 243 20.85 -6.42 -12.22
N ARG A 244 22.00 -6.79 -12.76
CA ARG A 244 22.14 -7.39 -14.10
C ARG A 244 21.74 -8.87 -14.10
N VAL A 245 21.20 -9.33 -15.22
CA VAL A 245 20.81 -10.73 -15.49
C VAL A 245 21.15 -11.09 -16.93
#